data_847620cb3fdf1b7ee826058cafe1244b
#
_entry.id   847620cb3fdf1b7ee826058cafe1244b
#
_cell.length_a   1.000
_cell.length_b   1.000
_cell.length_c   1.000
_cell.angle_alpha   90.00
_cell.angle_beta   90.00
_cell.angle_gamma   90.00
#
_symmetry.space_group_name_H-M   'P 1'
#
loop_
_entity.id
_entity.type
_entity.pdbx_description
1 polymer ?
#
loop_
_entity_poly.entity_id
_entity_poly.type
_entity_poly.pdbx_seq_one_letter_code
_entity_poly.pdbx_strand_id
1 'polypeptide(L)'
;MQKYYANNKAISQFPLESSIEISAEQYEAAALAKIKGQVVEIVNRELVIKAPYVKVTAYLKSDCTKPKEFDDVTLVAEDYTLKEPATRFDEWIDDAWVTNVSAQYIAEFDQVDNLRRQLYFTMVDPLVSEANIKRMQGKEAEAIELERQAIAAREKIQLDNPWPVNPEA
;
A
#
# COMPACT_ATOMS: atom_id res chain seq x y z
N MET A 1 -53.36 20.63 6.10
CA MET A 1 -52.01 20.98 5.67
C MET A 1 -51.20 19.70 5.62
N GLN A 2 -50.51 19.39 4.53
CA GLN A 2 -49.73 18.16 4.41
C GLN A 2 -48.49 18.29 5.28
N LYS A 3 -48.18 17.23 6.04
CA LYS A 3 -47.03 17.18 6.92
C LYS A 3 -45.90 16.37 6.26
N TYR A 4 -44.68 16.75 6.51
CA TYR A 4 -43.48 16.10 6.01
C TYR A 4 -42.53 15.74 7.16
N TYR A 5 -41.79 14.66 7.03
CA TYR A 5 -40.97 14.08 8.09
C TYR A 5 -39.59 13.70 7.54
N ALA A 6 -38.58 13.85 8.35
CA ALA A 6 -37.23 13.43 8.02
C ALA A 6 -36.53 12.77 9.21
N ASN A 7 -35.72 11.76 8.92
CA ASN A 7 -34.71 11.20 9.83
C ASN A 7 -33.38 11.01 9.07
N ASN A 8 -32.36 10.50 9.73
CA ASN A 8 -31.04 10.29 9.11
C ASN A 8 -31.01 9.27 7.94
N LYS A 9 -32.12 8.56 7.68
CA LYS A 9 -32.22 7.56 6.61
C LYS A 9 -33.12 8.00 5.48
N ALA A 10 -34.25 8.64 5.80
CA ALA A 10 -35.29 8.91 4.83
C ALA A 10 -36.01 10.24 5.07
N ILE A 11 -36.63 10.74 4.00
CA ILE A 11 -37.65 11.80 4.03
C ILE A 11 -38.99 11.18 3.60
N SER A 12 -40.11 11.61 4.18
CA SER A 12 -41.42 11.00 3.92
C SER A 12 -42.55 12.00 4.12
N GLN A 13 -43.69 11.71 3.51
CA GLN A 13 -44.97 12.35 3.77
C GLN A 13 -45.73 11.69 4.93
N PHE A 14 -45.18 10.63 5.49
CA PHE A 14 -45.72 9.91 6.64
C PHE A 14 -44.71 9.91 7.79
N PRO A 15 -45.17 9.84 9.05
CA PRO A 15 -44.28 9.76 10.19
C PRO A 15 -43.32 8.56 10.06
N LEU A 16 -42.03 8.81 10.35
CA LEU A 16 -40.97 7.79 10.40
C LEU A 16 -40.51 7.63 11.86
N GLU A 17 -39.95 6.48 12.17
CA GLU A 17 -39.34 6.26 13.47
C GLU A 17 -38.20 7.27 13.71
N SER A 18 -38.18 7.91 14.87
CA SER A 18 -37.21 8.93 15.28
C SER A 18 -37.09 10.11 14.29
N SER A 19 -38.20 10.47 13.61
CA SER A 19 -38.20 11.59 12.65
C SER A 19 -38.56 12.91 13.32
N ILE A 20 -38.17 13.99 12.67
CA ILE A 20 -38.66 15.35 12.93
C ILE A 20 -39.68 15.75 11.87
N GLU A 21 -40.63 16.63 12.22
CA GLU A 21 -41.50 17.29 11.26
C GLU A 21 -40.71 18.41 10.57
N ILE A 22 -40.80 18.51 9.24
CA ILE A 22 -40.10 19.48 8.40
C ILE A 22 -41.10 20.24 7.52
N SER A 23 -40.71 21.42 7.02
CA SER A 23 -41.54 22.19 6.10
C SER A 23 -41.58 21.58 4.70
N ALA A 24 -42.55 21.96 3.89
CA ALA A 24 -42.62 21.54 2.48
C ALA A 24 -41.36 21.95 1.72
N GLU A 25 -40.86 23.17 1.94
CA GLU A 25 -39.64 23.69 1.32
C GLU A 25 -38.40 22.84 1.71
N GLN A 26 -38.29 22.47 2.99
CA GLN A 26 -37.23 21.60 3.49
C GLN A 26 -37.32 20.18 2.87
N TYR A 27 -38.54 19.67 2.70
CA TYR A 27 -38.78 18.38 2.06
C TYR A 27 -38.35 18.39 0.60
N GLU A 28 -38.71 19.41 -0.17
CA GLU A 28 -38.31 19.57 -1.58
C GLU A 28 -36.79 19.73 -1.71
N ALA A 29 -36.18 20.59 -0.87
CA ALA A 29 -34.74 20.75 -0.83
C ALA A 29 -33.99 19.44 -0.52
N ALA A 30 -34.47 18.70 0.47
CA ALA A 30 -33.89 17.41 0.84
C ALA A 30 -34.07 16.34 -0.26
N ALA A 31 -35.22 16.31 -0.94
CA ALA A 31 -35.46 15.41 -2.06
C ALA A 31 -34.50 15.70 -3.21
N LEU A 32 -34.36 16.99 -3.57
CA LEU A 32 -33.42 17.42 -4.61
C LEU A 32 -31.95 17.10 -4.24
N ALA A 33 -31.59 17.32 -2.97
CA ALA A 33 -30.27 17.02 -2.45
C ALA A 33 -29.95 15.51 -2.57
N LYS A 34 -30.89 14.64 -2.20
CA LYS A 34 -30.73 13.18 -2.37
C LYS A 34 -30.56 12.74 -3.83
N ILE A 35 -31.29 13.35 -4.76
CA ILE A 35 -31.12 13.11 -6.20
C ILE A 35 -29.72 13.51 -6.68
N LYS A 36 -29.14 14.58 -6.10
CA LYS A 36 -27.78 15.05 -6.39
C LYS A 36 -26.69 14.27 -5.64
N GLY A 37 -27.04 13.21 -4.89
CA GLY A 37 -26.10 12.43 -4.09
C GLY A 37 -25.60 13.13 -2.82
N GLN A 38 -26.23 14.25 -2.43
CA GLN A 38 -25.91 14.95 -1.20
C GLN A 38 -26.43 14.19 0.03
N VAL A 39 -25.77 14.39 1.16
CA VAL A 39 -26.15 13.78 2.44
C VAL A 39 -27.18 14.66 3.14
N VAL A 40 -28.27 14.05 3.58
CA VAL A 40 -29.32 14.71 4.36
C VAL A 40 -29.35 14.10 5.75
N GLU A 41 -29.06 14.89 6.77
CA GLU A 41 -28.97 14.46 8.17
C GLU A 41 -29.83 15.34 9.08
N ILE A 42 -30.21 14.80 10.23
CA ILE A 42 -30.81 15.55 11.32
C ILE A 42 -29.75 15.80 12.37
N VAL A 43 -29.36 17.06 12.54
CA VAL A 43 -28.42 17.52 13.56
C VAL A 43 -29.12 18.48 14.49
N ASN A 44 -29.10 18.21 15.80
CA ASN A 44 -29.77 19.06 16.80
C ASN A 44 -31.26 19.33 16.51
N ARG A 45 -31.98 18.37 15.94
CA ARG A 45 -33.36 18.47 15.46
C ARG A 45 -33.58 19.43 14.28
N GLU A 46 -32.53 19.72 13.53
CA GLU A 46 -32.59 20.50 12.30
C GLU A 46 -32.18 19.66 11.11
N LEU A 47 -32.83 19.87 9.98
CA LEU A 47 -32.46 19.21 8.73
C LEU A 47 -31.25 19.93 8.11
N VAL A 48 -30.16 19.21 7.92
CA VAL A 48 -28.90 19.70 7.36
C VAL A 48 -28.60 18.95 6.06
N ILE A 49 -28.29 19.68 5.01
CA ILE A 49 -27.83 19.14 3.72
C ILE A 49 -26.33 19.37 3.62
N LYS A 50 -25.56 18.29 3.44
CA LYS A 50 -24.09 18.29 3.31
C LYS A 50 -23.68 17.87 1.91
N ALA A 51 -22.45 18.20 1.53
CA ALA A 51 -21.82 17.65 0.32
C ALA A 51 -21.84 16.12 0.33
N PRO A 52 -21.80 15.48 -0.85
CA PRO A 52 -21.66 14.03 -0.93
C PRO A 52 -20.42 13.55 -0.18
N TYR A 53 -20.51 12.41 0.45
CA TYR A 53 -19.33 11.74 0.99
C TYR A 53 -18.37 11.39 -0.12
N VAL A 54 -17.10 11.72 0.07
CA VAL A 54 -16.02 11.40 -0.86
C VAL A 54 -15.10 10.40 -0.18
N LYS A 55 -15.04 9.21 -0.76
CA LYS A 55 -14.12 8.17 -0.28
C LYS A 55 -12.69 8.66 -0.30
N VAL A 56 -11.98 8.38 0.78
CA VAL A 56 -10.58 8.70 0.94
C VAL A 56 -9.82 7.46 1.40
N THR A 57 -8.59 7.32 0.93
CA THR A 57 -7.66 6.32 1.44
C THR A 57 -6.82 6.97 2.54
N ALA A 58 -6.72 6.31 3.67
CA ALA A 58 -5.84 6.72 4.76
C ALA A 58 -4.93 5.56 5.19
N TYR A 59 -3.79 5.87 5.75
CA TYR A 59 -2.72 4.95 6.10
C TYR A 59 -2.57 4.87 7.60
N LEU A 60 -2.44 3.66 8.14
CA LEU A 60 -2.27 3.43 9.57
C LEU A 60 -0.90 3.95 10.02
N LYS A 61 -0.88 4.88 10.97
CA LYS A 61 0.36 5.52 11.45
C LYS A 61 1.37 4.53 12.06
N SER A 62 0.90 3.44 12.64
CA SER A 62 1.77 2.39 13.19
C SER A 62 2.27 1.37 12.16
N ASP A 63 1.71 1.38 10.93
CA ASP A 63 2.08 0.44 9.87
C ASP A 63 1.67 1.02 8.50
N CYS A 64 2.61 1.66 7.82
CA CYS A 64 2.41 2.31 6.54
C CYS A 64 1.93 1.36 5.42
N THR A 65 2.09 0.06 5.59
CA THR A 65 1.67 -0.96 4.62
C THR A 65 0.19 -1.31 4.69
N LYS A 66 -0.56 -0.68 5.62
CA LYS A 66 -1.99 -0.95 5.84
C LYS A 66 -2.86 0.25 5.47
N PRO A 67 -3.11 0.48 4.17
CA PRO A 67 -4.11 1.46 3.74
C PRO A 67 -5.53 0.98 4.07
N LYS A 68 -6.42 1.94 4.33
CA LYS A 68 -7.84 1.69 4.55
C LYS A 68 -8.66 2.76 3.85
N GLU A 69 -9.74 2.35 3.18
CA GLU A 69 -10.73 3.28 2.64
C GLU A 69 -11.71 3.70 3.72
N PHE A 70 -12.03 4.99 3.76
CA PHE A 70 -13.09 5.59 4.55
C PHE A 70 -14.10 6.26 3.61
N ASP A 71 -15.37 6.21 3.96
CA ASP A 71 -16.43 6.78 3.14
C ASP A 71 -16.39 8.30 3.09
N ASP A 72 -15.74 8.94 4.08
CA ASP A 72 -15.53 10.39 4.11
C ASP A 72 -14.30 10.73 4.98
N VAL A 73 -13.68 11.88 4.69
CA VAL A 73 -12.52 12.37 5.45
C VAL A 73 -12.82 12.57 6.95
N THR A 74 -14.07 12.92 7.30
CA THR A 74 -14.50 13.11 8.70
C THR A 74 -14.60 11.81 9.50
N LEU A 75 -14.56 10.67 8.82
CA LEU A 75 -14.60 9.33 9.42
C LEU A 75 -13.22 8.73 9.62
N VAL A 76 -12.15 9.42 9.18
CA VAL A 76 -10.78 8.96 9.34
C VAL A 76 -10.41 9.00 10.83
N ALA A 77 -10.08 7.85 11.38
CA ALA A 77 -9.71 7.71 12.79
C ALA A 77 -8.34 8.36 13.08
N GLU A 78 -8.11 8.76 14.33
CA GLU A 78 -6.89 9.50 14.73
C GLU A 78 -5.58 8.71 14.53
N ASP A 79 -5.65 7.39 14.52
CA ASP A 79 -4.53 6.49 14.25
C ASP A 79 -4.19 6.35 12.76
N TYR A 80 -4.97 7.01 11.87
CA TYR A 80 -4.74 7.07 10.44
C TYR A 80 -4.30 8.47 9.99
N THR A 81 -3.67 8.54 8.83
CA THR A 81 -3.31 9.78 8.14
C THR A 81 -3.66 9.69 6.66
N LEU A 82 -4.02 10.83 6.07
CA LEU A 82 -4.22 10.95 4.61
C LEU A 82 -2.90 11.09 3.83
N LYS A 83 -1.80 11.32 4.54
CA LYS A 83 -0.48 11.39 3.91
C LYS A 83 -0.07 9.99 3.46
N GLU A 84 0.24 9.86 2.18
CA GLU A 84 0.69 8.60 1.60
C GLU A 84 2.17 8.37 1.93
N PRO A 85 2.56 7.16 2.39
CA PRO A 85 3.95 6.82 2.59
C PRO A 85 4.66 6.68 1.24
N ALA A 86 5.93 7.06 1.18
CA ALA A 86 6.76 6.93 -0.03
C ALA A 86 7.26 5.51 -0.22
N THR A 87 7.52 4.79 0.87
CA THR A 87 8.02 3.42 0.86
C THR A 87 7.31 2.56 1.91
N ARG A 88 7.42 1.25 1.79
CA ARG A 88 6.95 0.29 2.80
C ARG A 88 7.77 0.30 4.10
N PHE A 89 8.86 1.05 4.13
CA PHE A 89 9.76 1.19 5.28
C PHE A 89 9.58 2.51 6.02
N ASP A 90 8.53 3.25 5.67
CA ASP A 90 8.25 4.53 6.29
C ASP A 90 7.66 4.33 7.69
N GLU A 91 8.14 5.09 8.64
CA GLU A 91 7.67 5.18 10.01
C GLU A 91 7.05 6.55 10.26
N TRP A 92 5.98 6.59 11.05
CA TRP A 92 5.29 7.85 11.37
C TRP A 92 5.99 8.54 12.54
N ILE A 93 6.68 9.64 12.25
CA ILE A 93 7.46 10.42 13.22
C ILE A 93 7.13 11.91 13.03
N ASP A 94 6.80 12.62 14.11
CA ASP A 94 6.54 14.06 14.10
C ASP A 94 5.59 14.52 13.00
N ASP A 95 4.45 13.83 12.87
CA ASP A 95 3.40 14.08 11.87
C ASP A 95 3.84 13.95 10.40
N ALA A 96 4.89 13.18 10.13
CA ALA A 96 5.37 12.87 8.79
C ALA A 96 5.81 11.41 8.66
N TRP A 97 5.78 10.90 7.42
CA TRP A 97 6.44 9.65 7.08
C TRP A 97 7.94 9.89 6.91
N VAL A 98 8.74 9.10 7.61
CA VAL A 98 10.20 9.11 7.54
C VAL A 98 10.66 7.70 7.17
N THR A 99 11.38 7.58 6.06
CA THR A 99 11.89 6.28 5.62
C THR A 99 12.95 5.74 6.55
N ASN A 100 12.76 4.54 7.09
CA ASN A 100 13.78 3.80 7.79
C ASN A 100 14.79 3.25 6.77
N VAL A 101 15.80 4.05 6.45
CA VAL A 101 16.80 3.74 5.42
C VAL A 101 17.64 2.49 5.76
N SER A 102 17.86 2.22 7.05
CA SER A 102 18.56 1.00 7.47
C SER A 102 17.74 -0.25 7.22
N ALA A 103 16.44 -0.22 7.55
CA ALA A 103 15.52 -1.33 7.25
C ALA A 103 15.36 -1.55 5.75
N GLN A 104 15.29 -0.48 4.98
CA GLN A 104 15.25 -0.55 3.51
C GLN A 104 16.53 -1.19 2.97
N TYR A 105 17.70 -0.72 3.39
CA TYR A 105 18.99 -1.26 2.95
C TYR A 105 19.12 -2.76 3.26
N ILE A 106 18.76 -3.18 4.48
CA ILE A 106 18.81 -4.60 4.86
C ILE A 106 17.92 -5.45 3.94
N ALA A 107 16.71 -5.01 3.67
CA ALA A 107 15.78 -5.74 2.80
C ALA A 107 16.27 -5.81 1.34
N GLU A 108 16.83 -4.74 0.81
CA GLU A 108 17.42 -4.69 -0.53
C GLU A 108 18.68 -5.58 -0.61
N PHE A 109 19.53 -5.55 0.43
CA PHE A 109 20.71 -6.42 0.52
C PHE A 109 20.31 -7.90 0.51
N ASP A 110 19.37 -8.29 1.35
CA ASP A 110 18.88 -9.66 1.43
C ASP A 110 18.27 -10.13 0.09
N GLN A 111 17.57 -9.24 -0.60
CA GLN A 111 17.01 -9.54 -1.93
C GLN A 111 18.12 -9.83 -2.94
N VAL A 112 19.15 -8.99 -2.99
CA VAL A 112 20.30 -9.18 -3.90
C VAL A 112 21.09 -10.44 -3.53
N ASP A 113 21.32 -10.69 -2.23
CA ASP A 113 22.02 -11.88 -1.75
C ASP A 113 21.30 -13.17 -2.15
N ASN A 114 19.99 -13.23 -1.90
CA ASN A 114 19.17 -14.39 -2.26
C ASN A 114 19.15 -14.63 -3.78
N LEU A 115 19.03 -13.56 -4.58
CA LEU A 115 19.06 -13.65 -6.04
C LEU A 115 20.42 -14.16 -6.52
N ARG A 116 21.53 -13.61 -6.01
CA ARG A 116 22.89 -14.06 -6.39
C ARG A 116 23.10 -15.53 -6.01
N ARG A 117 22.69 -15.96 -4.80
CA ARG A 117 22.79 -17.37 -4.38
C ARG A 117 22.03 -18.30 -5.32
N GLN A 118 20.82 -17.93 -5.71
CA GLN A 118 20.01 -18.71 -6.64
C GLN A 118 20.69 -18.82 -8.01
N LEU A 119 21.25 -17.71 -8.54
CA LEU A 119 21.96 -17.70 -9.80
C LEU A 119 23.27 -18.48 -9.73
N TYR A 120 24.02 -18.40 -8.63
CA TYR A 120 25.22 -19.22 -8.45
C TYR A 120 24.88 -20.70 -8.46
N PHE A 121 23.88 -21.11 -7.73
CA PHE A 121 23.43 -22.51 -7.69
C PHE A 121 23.03 -23.05 -9.06
N THR A 122 22.39 -22.23 -9.91
CA THR A 122 21.87 -22.68 -11.20
C THR A 122 22.88 -22.54 -12.35
N MET A 123 23.79 -21.56 -12.30
CA MET A 123 24.67 -21.22 -13.41
C MET A 123 26.16 -21.49 -13.13
N VAL A 124 26.60 -21.38 -11.89
CA VAL A 124 28.03 -21.48 -11.56
C VAL A 124 28.36 -22.87 -11.01
N ASP A 125 27.61 -23.35 -10.02
CA ASP A 125 27.90 -24.60 -9.32
C ASP A 125 27.91 -25.83 -10.26
N PRO A 126 27.05 -25.96 -11.27
CA PRO A 126 27.14 -27.05 -12.24
C PRO A 126 28.45 -27.05 -13.04
N LEU A 127 28.95 -25.88 -13.42
CA LEU A 127 30.23 -25.75 -14.15
C LEU A 127 31.41 -26.16 -13.27
N VAL A 128 31.40 -25.72 -12.00
CA VAL A 128 32.44 -26.11 -11.03
C VAL A 128 32.41 -27.62 -10.76
N SER A 129 31.21 -28.19 -10.61
CA SER A 129 31.03 -29.62 -10.38
C SER A 129 31.54 -30.44 -11.57
N GLU A 130 31.21 -30.03 -12.82
CA GLU A 130 31.70 -30.73 -14.02
C GLU A 130 33.21 -30.56 -14.19
N ALA A 131 33.79 -29.39 -13.89
CA ALA A 131 35.23 -29.17 -13.91
C ALA A 131 35.96 -30.15 -12.97
N ASN A 132 35.44 -30.38 -11.77
CA ASN A 132 35.98 -31.34 -10.83
C ASN A 132 35.94 -32.78 -11.36
N ILE A 133 34.83 -33.17 -12.01
CA ILE A 133 34.70 -34.48 -12.65
C ILE A 133 35.72 -34.64 -13.77
N LYS A 134 35.88 -33.62 -14.64
CA LYS A 134 36.89 -33.62 -15.73
C LYS A 134 38.29 -33.78 -15.17
N ARG A 135 38.63 -33.10 -14.08
CA ARG A 135 39.94 -33.23 -13.41
C ARG A 135 40.18 -34.60 -12.91
N MET A 136 39.18 -35.24 -12.25
CA MET A 136 39.27 -36.63 -11.81
C MET A 136 39.46 -37.63 -12.96
N GLN A 137 38.98 -37.29 -14.16
CA GLN A 137 39.17 -38.09 -15.37
C GLN A 137 40.53 -37.83 -16.07
N GLY A 138 41.37 -36.94 -15.53
CA GLY A 138 42.67 -36.58 -16.15
C GLY A 138 42.53 -35.62 -17.33
N LYS A 139 41.38 -34.99 -17.53
CA LYS A 139 41.07 -34.05 -18.63
C LYS A 139 41.25 -32.60 -18.16
N GLU A 140 42.50 -32.25 -17.85
CA GLU A 140 42.84 -30.95 -17.24
C GLU A 140 42.44 -29.75 -18.09
N ALA A 141 42.66 -29.81 -19.41
CA ALA A 141 42.32 -28.72 -20.31
C ALA A 141 40.79 -28.41 -20.36
N GLU A 142 39.94 -29.46 -20.33
CA GLU A 142 38.50 -29.33 -20.26
C GLU A 142 38.07 -28.76 -18.90
N ALA A 143 38.72 -29.17 -17.82
CA ALA A 143 38.44 -28.66 -16.44
C ALA A 143 38.76 -27.16 -16.37
N ILE A 144 39.91 -26.71 -16.86
CA ILE A 144 40.30 -25.27 -16.88
C ILE A 144 39.31 -24.43 -17.67
N GLU A 145 38.82 -24.92 -18.81
CA GLU A 145 37.84 -24.17 -19.62
C GLU A 145 36.50 -24.00 -18.86
N LEU A 146 36.03 -25.04 -18.20
CA LEU A 146 34.80 -24.97 -17.37
C LEU A 146 34.97 -24.02 -16.17
N GLU A 147 36.12 -24.02 -15.52
CA GLU A 147 36.43 -23.07 -14.44
C GLU A 147 36.43 -21.63 -14.93
N ARG A 148 37.01 -21.37 -16.13
CA ARG A 148 36.99 -20.06 -16.75
C ARG A 148 35.57 -19.59 -17.02
N GLN A 149 34.70 -20.49 -17.50
CA GLN A 149 33.29 -20.19 -17.74
C GLN A 149 32.55 -19.92 -16.42
N ALA A 150 32.82 -20.68 -15.36
CA ALA A 150 32.24 -20.47 -14.04
C ALA A 150 32.61 -19.10 -13.45
N ILE A 151 33.89 -18.69 -13.59
CA ILE A 151 34.36 -17.38 -13.15
C ILE A 151 33.64 -16.27 -13.93
N ALA A 152 33.60 -16.37 -15.25
CA ALA A 152 32.94 -15.38 -16.10
C ALA A 152 31.42 -15.27 -15.77
N ALA A 153 30.74 -16.39 -15.56
CA ALA A 153 29.35 -16.41 -15.14
C ALA A 153 29.16 -15.73 -13.77
N ARG A 154 30.04 -15.99 -12.82
CA ARG A 154 30.00 -15.38 -11.48
C ARG A 154 30.20 -13.87 -11.54
N GLU A 155 31.19 -13.40 -12.29
CA GLU A 155 31.46 -11.96 -12.48
C GLU A 155 30.28 -11.27 -13.14
N LYS A 156 29.68 -11.88 -14.17
CA LYS A 156 28.49 -11.35 -14.81
C LYS A 156 27.31 -11.23 -13.84
N ILE A 157 27.05 -12.25 -13.03
CA ILE A 157 26.00 -12.21 -12.00
C ILE A 157 26.23 -11.05 -11.01
N GLN A 158 27.47 -10.83 -10.59
CA GLN A 158 27.82 -9.73 -9.69
C GLN A 158 27.65 -8.36 -10.31
N LEU A 159 27.98 -8.22 -11.59
CA LEU A 159 27.81 -6.98 -12.34
C LEU A 159 26.33 -6.64 -12.58
N ASP A 160 25.55 -7.66 -12.96
CA ASP A 160 24.12 -7.49 -13.26
C ASP A 160 23.28 -7.26 -12.00
N ASN A 161 23.78 -7.65 -10.84
CA ASN A 161 23.09 -7.53 -9.54
C ASN A 161 24.03 -6.87 -8.50
N PRO A 162 24.30 -5.56 -8.62
CA PRO A 162 25.16 -4.86 -7.67
C PRO A 162 24.56 -4.84 -6.27
N TRP A 163 25.41 -4.79 -5.24
CA TRP A 163 24.95 -4.54 -3.88
C TRP A 163 24.34 -3.15 -3.75
N PRO A 164 23.28 -2.98 -2.95
CA PRO A 164 22.76 -1.65 -2.64
C PRO A 164 23.81 -0.80 -1.94
N VAL A 165 23.70 0.52 -2.11
CA VAL A 165 24.61 1.46 -1.45
C VAL A 165 24.29 1.50 0.03
N ASN A 166 25.33 1.30 0.87
CA ASN A 166 25.15 1.40 2.32
C ASN A 166 24.86 2.87 2.70
N PRO A 167 23.73 3.18 3.37
CA PRO A 167 23.40 4.54 3.77
C PRO A 167 24.33 5.13 4.85
N GLU A 168 25.13 4.30 5.50
CA GLU A 168 26.10 4.70 6.53
C GLU A 168 27.56 4.75 6.03
N ALA A 169 27.78 4.55 4.72
CA ALA A 169 29.14 4.52 4.14
C ALA A 169 29.66 5.90 3.73
#